data_9e12d1d628083ca846591450e87205ec
#
_entry.id   9e12d1d628083ca846591450e87205ec
#
_cell.length_a   1.000
_cell.length_b   1.000
_cell.length_c   1.000
_cell.angle_alpha   90.00
_cell.angle_beta   90.00
_cell.angle_gamma   90.00
#
_symmetry.space_group_name_H-M   'P 1'
#
loop_
_entity.id
_entity.type
_entity.pdbx_description
1 polymer ?
#
loop_
_entity_poly.entity_id
_entity_poly.type
_entity_poly.pdbx_seq_one_letter_code
_entity_poly.pdbx_strand_id
1 'polypeptide(L)'
;AIPLLPFRQLATGQENFMLKERIKAAQRIAADLHEAENAIDDAIIKIARLAATLPVARIETRMSAIVGQDAVSKVTQAVAAAGNVRQMITDAHHALGETQKQVGLGTRMFGAGLPKPPSGRMAVPPPQNQNDGKEAVVEAVQTASRRAV
;
A
#
# COMPACT_ATOMS: atom_id res chain seq x y z
N ALA A 1 46.67 20.93 -40.51
CA ALA A 1 45.53 21.62 -39.92
C ALA A 1 44.71 20.60 -39.13
N ILE A 2 44.70 20.69 -37.81
CA ILE A 2 43.89 19.84 -36.91
C ILE A 2 42.52 20.48 -36.86
N PRO A 3 41.43 19.77 -37.21
CA PRO A 3 40.10 20.32 -37.10
C PRO A 3 39.74 20.48 -35.61
N LEU A 4 39.58 21.73 -35.16
CA LEU A 4 38.99 22.07 -33.88
C LEU A 4 37.56 21.59 -33.91
N LEU A 5 37.25 20.47 -33.22
CA LEU A 5 35.88 20.03 -32.97
C LEU A 5 35.15 21.13 -32.22
N PRO A 6 33.94 21.50 -32.61
CA PRO A 6 33.22 22.59 -32.01
C PRO A 6 32.92 22.24 -30.53
N PHE A 7 33.30 23.12 -29.62
CA PHE A 7 33.13 23.06 -28.17
C PHE A 7 31.69 22.68 -27.73
N ARG A 8 30.70 22.93 -28.59
CA ARG A 8 29.30 22.61 -28.42
C ARG A 8 28.99 21.09 -28.39
N GLN A 9 29.82 20.24 -29.05
CA GLN A 9 29.58 18.79 -29.07
C GLN A 9 30.03 18.08 -27.77
N LEU A 10 31.01 18.63 -27.07
CA LEU A 10 31.49 18.09 -25.79
C LEU A 10 30.49 18.37 -24.67
N ALA A 11 29.84 19.55 -24.66
CA ALA A 11 28.81 19.92 -23.69
C ALA A 11 27.59 19.02 -23.78
N THR A 12 27.10 18.73 -24.99
CA THR A 12 25.90 17.86 -25.19
C THR A 12 26.13 16.40 -24.77
N GLY A 13 27.35 15.89 -24.90
CA GLY A 13 27.73 14.54 -24.45
C GLY A 13 27.70 14.42 -22.93
N GLN A 14 28.18 15.42 -22.22
CA GLN A 14 28.24 15.45 -20.77
C GLN A 14 26.83 15.65 -20.14
N GLU A 15 26.01 16.50 -20.73
CA GLU A 15 24.62 16.69 -20.32
C GLU A 15 23.79 15.40 -20.48
N ASN A 16 23.97 14.70 -21.60
CA ASN A 16 23.31 13.42 -21.85
C ASN A 16 23.78 12.33 -20.87
N PHE A 17 25.05 12.31 -20.51
CA PHE A 17 25.55 11.38 -19.50
C PHE A 17 24.93 11.65 -18.12
N MET A 18 24.93 12.90 -17.67
CA MET A 18 24.34 13.29 -16.38
C MET A 18 22.84 13.00 -16.33
N LEU A 19 22.13 13.20 -17.44
CA LEU A 19 20.70 12.85 -17.52
C LEU A 19 20.45 11.35 -17.36
N LYS A 20 21.26 10.51 -18.01
CA LYS A 20 21.17 9.05 -17.89
C LYS A 20 21.40 8.58 -16.45
N GLU A 21 22.39 9.14 -15.77
CA GLU A 21 22.68 8.80 -14.37
C GLU A 21 21.53 9.23 -13.43
N ARG A 22 20.93 10.41 -13.65
CA ARG A 22 19.74 10.84 -12.90
C ARG A 22 18.56 9.92 -13.12
N ILE A 23 18.29 9.48 -14.35
CA ILE A 23 17.22 8.53 -14.67
C ILE A 23 17.45 7.21 -13.95
N LYS A 24 18.68 6.67 -14.01
CA LYS A 24 19.05 5.42 -13.35
C LYS A 24 18.90 5.50 -11.82
N ALA A 25 19.30 6.62 -11.23
CA ALA A 25 19.11 6.87 -9.80
C ALA A 25 17.61 6.94 -9.44
N ALA A 26 16.80 7.66 -10.22
CA ALA A 26 15.37 7.77 -10.00
C ALA A 26 14.65 6.42 -10.12
N GLN A 27 15.05 5.57 -11.07
CA GLN A 27 14.50 4.21 -11.20
C GLN A 27 14.79 3.35 -9.98
N ARG A 28 16.00 3.44 -9.43
CA ARG A 28 16.38 2.70 -8.22
C ARG A 28 15.60 3.19 -7.01
N ILE A 29 15.52 4.50 -6.81
CA ILE A 29 14.74 5.10 -5.73
C ILE A 29 13.27 4.69 -5.81
N ALA A 30 12.68 4.70 -7.02
CA ALA A 30 11.29 4.27 -7.19
C ALA A 30 11.09 2.78 -6.87
N ALA A 31 12.03 1.91 -7.22
CA ALA A 31 11.97 0.49 -6.89
C ALA A 31 12.04 0.27 -5.37
N ASP A 32 12.99 0.90 -4.69
CA ASP A 32 13.18 0.81 -3.23
C ASP A 32 11.95 1.37 -2.48
N LEU A 33 11.35 2.46 -2.99
CA LEU A 33 10.14 3.03 -2.43
C LEU A 33 8.95 2.05 -2.50
N HIS A 34 8.73 1.43 -3.66
CA HIS A 34 7.66 0.43 -3.81
C HIS A 34 7.87 -0.79 -2.93
N GLU A 35 9.12 -1.23 -2.77
CA GLU A 35 9.44 -2.32 -1.85
C GLU A 35 9.11 -1.93 -0.40
N ALA A 36 9.44 -0.71 0.01
CA ALA A 36 9.11 -0.20 1.34
C ALA A 36 7.59 -0.08 1.56
N GLU A 37 6.83 0.41 0.58
CA GLU A 37 5.36 0.48 0.63
C GLU A 37 4.75 -0.91 0.81
N ASN A 38 5.20 -1.90 0.04
CA ASN A 38 4.73 -3.28 0.16
C ASN A 38 5.10 -3.90 1.51
N ALA A 39 6.30 -3.67 1.99
CA ALA A 39 6.77 -4.21 3.26
C ALA A 39 5.99 -3.67 4.45
N ILE A 40 5.63 -2.37 4.46
CA ILE A 40 4.82 -1.82 5.54
C ILE A 40 3.38 -2.31 5.50
N ASP A 41 2.77 -2.47 4.31
CA ASP A 41 1.43 -3.03 4.18
C ASP A 41 1.39 -4.49 4.67
N ASP A 42 2.41 -5.31 4.34
CA ASP A 42 2.55 -6.68 4.84
C ASP A 42 2.75 -6.72 6.38
N ALA A 43 3.54 -5.79 6.92
CA ALA A 43 3.71 -5.66 8.36
C ALA A 43 2.39 -5.31 9.07
N ILE A 44 1.60 -4.38 8.54
CA ILE A 44 0.28 -4.02 9.07
C ILE A 44 -0.64 -5.25 9.10
N ILE A 45 -0.69 -6.02 8.02
CA ILE A 45 -1.51 -7.25 7.94
C ILE A 45 -1.10 -8.24 9.03
N LYS A 46 0.19 -8.48 9.22
CA LYS A 46 0.71 -9.43 10.21
C LYS A 46 0.45 -8.99 11.66
N ILE A 47 0.64 -7.70 11.95
CA ILE A 47 0.40 -7.14 13.29
C ILE A 47 -1.11 -7.15 13.59
N ALA A 48 -1.97 -6.82 12.61
CA ALA A 48 -3.41 -6.89 12.78
C ALA A 48 -3.92 -8.32 13.02
N ARG A 49 -3.33 -9.32 12.35
CA ARG A 49 -3.63 -10.73 12.65
C ARG A 49 -3.25 -11.10 14.08
N LEU A 50 -2.08 -10.68 14.56
CA LEU A 50 -1.69 -10.90 15.95
C LEU A 50 -2.67 -10.25 16.91
N ALA A 51 -3.11 -9.00 16.65
CA ALA A 51 -4.11 -8.31 17.44
C ALA A 51 -5.45 -9.08 17.53
N ALA A 52 -5.86 -9.72 16.43
CA ALA A 52 -7.06 -10.56 16.40
C ALA A 52 -6.87 -11.90 17.11
N THR A 53 -5.69 -12.51 17.01
CA THR A 53 -5.42 -13.83 17.59
C THR A 53 -5.41 -13.81 19.12
N LEU A 54 -4.92 -12.73 19.74
CA LEU A 54 -4.82 -12.63 21.21
C LEU A 54 -6.16 -12.80 21.95
N PRO A 55 -7.23 -12.06 21.60
CA PRO A 55 -8.53 -12.26 22.26
C PRO A 55 -9.17 -13.61 21.91
N VAL A 56 -8.95 -14.15 20.72
CA VAL A 56 -9.45 -15.47 20.33
C VAL A 56 -8.81 -16.54 21.21
N ALA A 57 -7.48 -16.57 21.34
CA ALA A 57 -6.77 -17.51 22.20
C ALA A 57 -7.24 -17.44 23.67
N ARG A 58 -7.48 -16.23 24.17
CA ARG A 58 -8.01 -16.03 25.53
C ARG A 58 -9.41 -16.67 25.69
N ILE A 59 -10.29 -16.50 24.72
CA ILE A 59 -11.64 -17.08 24.75
C ILE A 59 -11.56 -18.61 24.69
N GLU A 60 -10.78 -19.17 23.79
CA GLU A 60 -10.61 -20.62 23.61
C GLU A 60 -10.07 -21.29 24.88
N THR A 61 -9.16 -20.63 25.58
CA THR A 61 -8.59 -21.13 26.84
C THR A 61 -9.39 -20.77 28.09
N ARG A 62 -10.55 -20.12 27.93
CA ARG A 62 -11.46 -19.68 29.02
C ARG A 62 -10.78 -18.83 30.08
N MET A 63 -9.77 -18.05 29.69
CA MET A 63 -9.10 -17.15 30.62
C MET A 63 -9.91 -15.88 30.88
N SER A 64 -9.71 -15.31 32.07
CA SER A 64 -10.31 -14.02 32.45
C SER A 64 -9.94 -12.91 31.47
N ALA A 65 -10.83 -11.89 31.34
CA ALA A 65 -10.62 -10.73 30.49
C ALA A 65 -9.36 -9.91 30.82
N ILE A 66 -8.88 -9.99 32.06
CA ILE A 66 -7.68 -9.27 32.53
C ILE A 66 -6.39 -9.94 32.02
N VAL A 67 -6.45 -11.27 31.76
CA VAL A 67 -5.26 -12.02 31.31
C VAL A 67 -4.87 -11.58 29.90
N GLY A 68 -3.63 -11.12 29.74
CA GLY A 68 -3.10 -10.67 28.46
C GLY A 68 -3.51 -9.27 28.01
N GLN A 69 -4.24 -8.50 28.83
CA GLN A 69 -4.72 -7.16 28.45
C GLN A 69 -3.56 -6.21 28.09
N ASP A 70 -2.42 -6.27 28.77
CA ASP A 70 -1.25 -5.46 28.44
C ASP A 70 -0.68 -5.83 27.06
N ALA A 71 -0.62 -7.12 26.73
CA ALA A 71 -0.19 -7.57 25.41
C ALA A 71 -1.14 -7.08 24.30
N VAL A 72 -2.46 -7.19 24.51
CA VAL A 72 -3.47 -6.66 23.56
C VAL A 72 -3.28 -5.16 23.36
N SER A 73 -3.10 -4.40 24.44
CA SER A 73 -2.87 -2.95 24.36
C SER A 73 -1.62 -2.61 23.56
N LYS A 74 -0.51 -3.30 23.81
CA LYS A 74 0.76 -3.06 23.09
C LYS A 74 0.68 -3.41 21.60
N VAL A 75 0.02 -4.50 21.26
CA VAL A 75 -0.16 -4.89 19.85
C VAL A 75 -1.10 -3.91 19.12
N THR A 76 -2.14 -3.41 19.77
CA THR A 76 -3.02 -2.39 19.20
C THR A 76 -2.27 -1.08 18.94
N GLN A 77 -1.40 -0.67 19.87
CA GLN A 77 -0.51 0.48 19.67
C GLN A 77 0.48 0.25 18.51
N ALA A 78 0.98 -0.97 18.33
CA ALA A 78 1.84 -1.31 17.21
C ALA A 78 1.11 -1.20 15.85
N VAL A 79 -0.17 -1.58 15.77
CA VAL A 79 -0.99 -1.35 14.56
C VAL A 79 -1.08 0.13 14.24
N ALA A 80 -1.36 0.97 15.23
CA ALA A 80 -1.45 2.43 15.05
C ALA A 80 -0.09 3.03 14.61
N ALA A 81 1.00 2.59 15.23
CA ALA A 81 2.35 3.02 14.86
C ALA A 81 2.71 2.63 13.42
N ALA A 82 2.36 1.42 12.99
CA ALA A 82 2.58 0.97 11.61
C ALA A 82 1.77 1.81 10.61
N GLY A 83 0.54 2.20 10.95
CA GLY A 83 -0.26 3.14 10.16
C GLY A 83 0.42 4.51 10.00
N ASN A 84 1.03 5.03 11.07
CA ASN A 84 1.80 6.27 11.01
C ASN A 84 3.03 6.14 10.10
N VAL A 85 3.77 5.02 10.19
CA VAL A 85 4.91 4.76 9.30
C VAL A 85 4.46 4.71 7.83
N ARG A 86 3.33 4.07 7.55
CA ARG A 86 2.75 4.05 6.20
C ARG A 86 2.46 5.46 5.68
N GLN A 87 1.89 6.33 6.51
CA GLN A 87 1.66 7.73 6.14
C GLN A 87 2.98 8.45 5.81
N MET A 88 4.01 8.28 6.63
CA MET A 88 5.32 8.88 6.39
C MET A 88 5.95 8.42 5.07
N ILE A 89 5.79 7.16 4.69
CA ILE A 89 6.27 6.63 3.40
C ILE A 89 5.46 7.26 2.25
N THR A 90 4.15 7.43 2.40
CA THR A 90 3.31 8.12 1.41
C THR A 90 3.74 9.58 1.23
N ASP A 91 4.04 10.27 2.31
CA ASP A 91 4.53 11.65 2.26
C ASP A 91 5.91 11.73 1.59
N ALA A 92 6.79 10.76 1.85
CA ALA A 92 8.07 10.64 1.17
C ALA A 92 7.89 10.39 -0.33
N HIS A 93 6.92 9.59 -0.75
CA HIS A 93 6.58 9.38 -2.16
C HIS A 93 6.23 10.72 -2.84
N HIS A 94 5.38 11.52 -2.22
CA HIS A 94 5.04 12.85 -2.75
C HIS A 94 6.26 13.79 -2.83
N ALA A 95 7.08 13.82 -1.80
CA ALA A 95 8.30 14.64 -1.77
C ALA A 95 9.31 14.22 -2.84
N LEU A 96 9.46 12.93 -3.11
CA LEU A 96 10.29 12.40 -4.18
C LEU A 96 9.76 12.80 -5.57
N GLY A 97 8.43 12.84 -5.75
CA GLY A 97 7.80 13.34 -6.97
C GLY A 97 8.15 14.81 -7.24
N GLU A 98 8.17 15.66 -6.23
CA GLU A 98 8.61 17.06 -6.36
C GLU A 98 10.13 17.15 -6.64
N THR A 99 10.94 16.36 -5.95
CA THR A 99 12.38 16.28 -6.20
C THR A 99 12.70 15.90 -7.65
N GLN A 100 11.94 14.94 -8.21
CA GLN A 100 12.05 14.51 -9.60
C GLN A 100 11.89 15.69 -10.58
N LYS A 101 10.93 16.57 -10.33
CA LYS A 101 10.70 17.78 -11.13
C LYS A 101 11.89 18.74 -11.00
N GLN A 102 12.40 18.97 -9.78
CA GLN A 102 13.52 19.87 -9.51
C GLN A 102 14.82 19.43 -10.23
N VAL A 103 15.05 18.13 -10.33
CA VAL A 103 16.24 17.60 -11.04
C VAL A 103 16.07 17.49 -12.55
N GLY A 104 14.96 18.02 -13.10
CA GLY A 104 14.73 18.12 -14.54
C GLY A 104 14.31 16.82 -15.22
N LEU A 105 13.80 15.84 -14.47
CA LEU A 105 13.29 14.59 -15.04
C LEU A 105 11.82 14.69 -15.48
N GLY A 106 11.17 15.82 -15.20
CA GLY A 106 9.77 16.07 -15.57
C GLY A 106 8.79 15.11 -14.86
N THR A 107 7.68 14.81 -15.54
CA THR A 107 6.64 13.92 -15.03
C THR A 107 6.82 12.46 -15.47
N ARG A 108 8.05 12.00 -15.67
CA ARG A 108 8.32 10.60 -16.03
C ARG A 108 7.91 9.69 -14.89
N MET A 109 7.12 8.68 -15.20
CA MET A 109 6.78 7.65 -14.21
C MET A 109 7.94 6.64 -14.13
N PHE A 110 8.60 6.62 -12.99
CA PHE A 110 9.54 5.59 -12.61
C PHE A 110 8.82 4.63 -11.68
N GLY A 111 8.39 3.50 -12.18
CA GLY A 111 7.77 2.44 -11.39
C GLY A 111 7.84 1.15 -12.19
N ALA A 112 7.97 0.02 -11.51
CA ALA A 112 7.77 -1.27 -12.13
C ALA A 112 6.39 -1.23 -12.79
N GLY A 113 6.33 -1.50 -14.09
CA GLY A 113 5.16 -1.35 -14.93
C GLY A 113 3.97 -2.20 -14.53
N LEU A 114 3.43 -1.91 -13.36
CA LEU A 114 2.06 -2.31 -13.09
C LEU A 114 1.21 -1.59 -14.14
N PRO A 115 0.51 -2.33 -15.00
CA PRO A 115 -0.39 -1.71 -15.95
C PRO A 115 -1.28 -0.78 -15.14
N LYS A 116 -1.25 0.52 -15.50
CA LYS A 116 -2.20 1.49 -14.95
C LYS A 116 -3.57 0.83 -15.06
N PRO A 117 -4.31 0.68 -13.96
CA PRO A 117 -5.67 0.18 -14.07
C PRO A 117 -6.36 1.04 -15.13
N PRO A 118 -7.09 0.45 -16.07
CA PRO A 118 -7.71 1.20 -17.14
C PRO A 118 -8.42 2.38 -16.51
N SER A 119 -8.08 3.59 -16.96
CA SER A 119 -8.72 4.84 -16.53
C SER A 119 -10.14 4.86 -17.07
N GLY A 120 -10.97 4.04 -16.52
CA GLY A 120 -12.35 3.87 -16.82
C GLY A 120 -13.00 3.50 -15.51
N ARG A 121 -13.75 4.46 -14.97
CA ARG A 121 -14.82 4.28 -13.99
C ARG A 121 -14.57 3.04 -13.12
N MET A 122 -14.36 3.23 -11.82
CA MET A 122 -14.69 2.16 -10.89
C MET A 122 -15.99 1.56 -11.40
N ALA A 123 -15.96 0.33 -11.87
CA ALA A 123 -17.17 -0.39 -12.12
C ALA A 123 -17.88 -0.38 -10.77
N VAL A 124 -18.86 0.49 -10.63
CA VAL A 124 -19.80 0.42 -9.53
C VAL A 124 -20.33 -1.00 -9.65
N PRO A 125 -20.06 -1.90 -8.66
CA PRO A 125 -20.65 -3.22 -8.74
C PRO A 125 -22.15 -3.01 -8.92
N PRO A 126 -22.81 -3.79 -9.78
CA PRO A 126 -24.25 -3.65 -9.96
C PRO A 126 -24.88 -3.69 -8.55
N PRO A 127 -25.90 -2.86 -8.30
CA PRO A 127 -26.54 -2.82 -7.00
C PRO A 127 -26.92 -4.25 -6.63
N GLN A 128 -26.25 -4.78 -5.60
CA GLN A 128 -26.64 -6.06 -5.03
C GLN A 128 -28.08 -5.88 -4.58
N ASN A 129 -28.95 -6.69 -5.14
CA ASN A 129 -30.39 -6.65 -4.84
C ASN A 129 -30.52 -6.83 -3.30
N GLN A 130 -30.92 -5.75 -2.61
CA GLN A 130 -31.04 -5.76 -1.13
C GLN A 130 -32.13 -6.76 -0.63
N ASN A 131 -32.76 -7.49 -1.54
CA ASN A 131 -33.74 -8.50 -1.21
C ASN A 131 -33.14 -9.87 -0.87
N ASP A 132 -31.92 -10.19 -1.33
CA ASP A 132 -31.32 -11.52 -1.09
C ASP A 132 -31.06 -11.77 0.42
N GLY A 133 -30.78 -10.70 1.17
CA GLY A 133 -30.63 -10.79 2.63
C GLY A 133 -31.93 -10.98 3.40
N LYS A 134 -33.05 -10.51 2.87
CA LYS A 134 -34.34 -10.62 3.54
C LYS A 134 -34.95 -11.99 3.34
N GLU A 135 -34.80 -12.59 2.17
CA GLU A 135 -35.28 -13.95 1.90
C GLU A 135 -34.54 -15.00 2.72
N ALA A 136 -33.21 -14.87 2.85
CA ALA A 136 -32.41 -15.77 3.69
C ALA A 136 -32.78 -15.71 5.18
N VAL A 137 -33.12 -14.51 5.69
CA VAL A 137 -33.54 -14.34 7.08
C VAL A 137 -34.94 -14.93 7.30
N VAL A 138 -35.86 -14.76 6.36
CA VAL A 138 -37.24 -15.31 6.45
C VAL A 138 -37.21 -16.84 6.42
N GLU A 139 -36.37 -17.43 5.55
CA GLU A 139 -36.24 -18.88 5.46
C GLU A 139 -35.57 -19.49 6.71
N ALA A 140 -34.56 -18.82 7.27
CA ALA A 140 -33.93 -19.24 8.52
C ALA A 140 -34.91 -19.22 9.71
N VAL A 141 -35.76 -18.19 9.82
CA VAL A 141 -36.77 -18.06 10.89
C VAL A 141 -37.86 -19.12 10.73
N GLN A 142 -38.32 -19.40 9.51
CA GLN A 142 -39.33 -20.44 9.27
C GLN A 142 -38.79 -21.86 9.54
N THR A 143 -37.52 -22.10 9.26
CA THR A 143 -36.87 -23.40 9.50
C THR A 143 -36.67 -23.63 11.01
N ALA A 144 -36.31 -22.59 11.76
CA ALA A 144 -36.20 -22.67 13.22
C ALA A 144 -37.53 -22.92 13.90
N SER A 145 -38.62 -22.31 13.41
CA SER A 145 -39.97 -22.49 13.96
C SER A 145 -40.55 -23.91 13.76
N ARG A 146 -40.15 -24.59 12.67
CA ARG A 146 -40.56 -25.97 12.38
C ARG A 146 -39.83 -27.05 13.18
N ARG A 147 -38.70 -26.70 13.81
CA ARG A 147 -37.93 -27.63 14.65
C ARG A 147 -38.32 -27.55 16.15
N ALA A 148 -39.17 -26.63 16.52
CA ALA A 148 -39.58 -26.39 17.91
C ALA A 148 -40.97 -26.95 18.27
N VAL A 149 -41.55 -27.81 17.41
CA VAL A 149 -42.79 -28.57 17.65
C VAL A 149 -42.42 -30.11 17.61
#